data_e36fac36965dd1badede3ffa47ae244d
#
_entry.id   e36fac36965dd1badede3ffa47ae244d
#
_cell.length_a   1.000
_cell.length_b   1.000
_cell.length_c   1.000
_cell.angle_alpha   90.00
_cell.angle_beta   90.00
_cell.angle_gamma   90.00
#
_symmetry.space_group_name_H-M   'P 1'
#
loop_
_entity.id
_entity.type
_entity.pdbx_description
1 polymer ?
#
loop_
_entity_poly.entity_id
_entity_poly.type
_entity_poly.pdbx_seq_one_letter_code
_entity_poly.pdbx_strand_id
1 'polypeptide(L)'
;MQVRQGKINFTTLAELPEGAPIMTGTLSIDHKPAIILFDSGATHSFISDKFGARLGLDSNPTKTPYLITTPGGKIASNQILRLVPIQLGSKLIKTDLISLSLEGMDVILGMDLMTKHRVLLDISSLAIEIDSPYQGATTLYLPPQEYITPCTFAIEGIKLDDIPVVCEDADVFLDACPDCLLIEILSL
;
A
#
# COMPACT_ATOMS: atom_id res chain seq x y z
N MET A 1 8.65 -31.95 3.01
CA MET A 1 9.05 -30.57 3.42
C MET A 1 7.81 -29.86 3.89
N GLN A 2 7.79 -29.34 5.11
CA GLN A 2 6.62 -28.63 5.64
C GLN A 2 6.62 -27.22 5.06
N VAL A 3 5.49 -26.75 4.52
CA VAL A 3 5.32 -25.39 3.98
C VAL A 3 4.11 -24.72 4.63
N ARG A 4 4.17 -23.42 4.85
CA ARG A 4 3.03 -22.61 5.27
C ARG A 4 2.29 -22.14 4.04
N GLN A 5 0.96 -22.24 4.03
CA GLN A 5 0.17 -21.82 2.90
C GLN A 5 -0.41 -20.43 3.13
N GLY A 6 -0.31 -19.59 2.10
CA GLY A 6 -0.89 -18.27 2.06
C GLY A 6 -1.68 -18.07 0.76
N LYS A 7 -2.53 -17.06 0.73
CA LYS A 7 -3.29 -16.62 -0.43
C LYS A 7 -3.31 -15.10 -0.48
N ILE A 8 -3.26 -14.58 -1.69
CA ILE A 8 -3.42 -13.18 -2.03
C ILE A 8 -4.23 -13.08 -3.33
N ASN A 9 -5.09 -12.09 -3.44
CA ASN A 9 -5.93 -11.95 -4.63
C ASN A 9 -5.31 -11.06 -5.70
N PHE A 10 -4.42 -10.14 -5.31
CA PHE A 10 -3.82 -9.16 -6.23
C PHE A 10 -2.33 -9.02 -5.91
N THR A 11 -1.51 -8.96 -6.93
CA THR A 11 -0.06 -8.71 -6.84
C THR A 11 0.34 -7.38 -7.46
N THR A 12 -0.56 -6.78 -8.23
CA THR A 12 -0.39 -5.45 -8.82
C THR A 12 -1.67 -4.62 -8.69
N LEU A 13 -1.55 -3.28 -8.63
CA LEU A 13 -2.72 -2.40 -8.69
C LEU A 13 -3.46 -2.51 -10.03
N ALA A 14 -2.78 -2.86 -11.10
CA ALA A 14 -3.38 -3.02 -12.42
C ALA A 14 -4.33 -4.22 -12.53
N GLU A 15 -4.24 -5.19 -11.61
CA GLU A 15 -5.16 -6.34 -11.54
C GLU A 15 -6.50 -5.99 -10.89
N LEU A 16 -6.59 -4.80 -10.28
CA LEU A 16 -7.81 -4.38 -9.60
C LEU A 16 -8.88 -4.00 -10.64
N PRO A 17 -10.13 -4.47 -10.47
CA PRO A 17 -11.22 -4.14 -11.38
C PRO A 17 -11.49 -2.62 -11.40
N GLU A 18 -11.66 -2.03 -12.58
CA GLU A 18 -12.07 -0.63 -12.71
C GLU A 18 -13.41 -0.40 -12.00
N GLY A 19 -13.47 0.65 -11.18
CA GLY A 19 -14.69 1.02 -10.45
C GLY A 19 -15.08 0.12 -9.29
N ALA A 20 -14.29 -0.92 -8.99
CA ALA A 20 -14.52 -1.69 -7.78
C ALA A 20 -14.13 -0.84 -6.53
N PRO A 21 -14.97 -0.84 -5.49
CA PRO A 21 -14.61 -0.16 -4.25
C PRO A 21 -13.45 -0.91 -3.60
N ILE A 22 -12.28 -0.29 -3.62
CA ILE A 22 -11.06 -0.88 -3.09
C ILE A 22 -10.64 -0.10 -1.86
N MET A 23 -10.38 -0.81 -0.77
CA MET A 23 -9.92 -0.21 0.47
C MET A 23 -8.39 -0.02 0.41
N THR A 24 -7.96 1.06 -0.25
CA THR A 24 -6.54 1.42 -0.36
C THR A 24 -6.31 2.87 0.05
N GLY A 25 -5.11 3.16 0.52
CA GLY A 25 -4.74 4.51 0.94
C GLY A 25 -3.26 4.61 1.26
N THR A 26 -2.78 5.85 1.47
CA THR A 26 -1.41 6.10 1.90
C THR A 26 -1.36 6.22 3.42
N LEU A 27 -0.61 5.34 4.06
CA LEU A 27 -0.40 5.34 5.51
C LEU A 27 1.10 5.38 5.84
N SER A 28 1.40 5.68 7.10
CA SER A 28 2.79 5.72 7.57
C SER A 28 3.22 4.36 8.11
N ILE A 29 4.32 3.83 7.56
CA ILE A 29 5.01 2.64 8.05
C ILE A 29 6.43 3.03 8.40
N ASP A 30 6.80 2.89 9.67
CA ASP A 30 8.10 3.31 10.18
C ASP A 30 8.49 4.71 9.72
N HIS A 31 7.54 5.67 9.88
CA HIS A 31 7.65 7.08 9.48
C HIS A 31 7.81 7.33 7.96
N LYS A 32 7.62 6.33 7.12
CA LYS A 32 7.66 6.46 5.66
C LYS A 32 6.27 6.26 5.07
N PRO A 33 5.85 7.08 4.08
CA PRO A 33 4.57 6.89 3.42
C PRO A 33 4.60 5.60 2.60
N ALA A 34 3.50 4.85 2.65
CA ALA A 34 3.31 3.58 1.97
C ALA A 34 1.92 3.49 1.39
N ILE A 35 1.80 2.98 0.17
CA ILE A 35 0.52 2.62 -0.45
C ILE A 35 0.09 1.28 0.12
N ILE A 36 -1.04 1.27 0.84
CA ILE A 36 -1.55 0.11 1.54
C ILE A 36 -2.88 -0.33 0.94
N LEU A 37 -3.01 -1.62 0.70
CA LEU A 37 -4.27 -2.28 0.35
C LEU A 37 -4.77 -3.08 1.55
N PHE A 38 -6.03 -2.89 1.94
CA PHE A 38 -6.74 -3.76 2.88
C PHE A 38 -7.47 -4.84 2.09
N ASP A 39 -6.98 -6.08 2.15
CA ASP A 39 -7.49 -7.21 1.37
C ASP A 39 -8.00 -8.32 2.29
N SER A 40 -9.33 -8.41 2.44
CA SER A 40 -9.97 -9.50 3.18
C SER A 40 -9.83 -10.88 2.51
N GLY A 41 -9.40 -10.92 1.26
CA GLY A 41 -9.09 -12.16 0.54
C GLY A 41 -7.66 -12.64 0.74
N ALA A 42 -6.79 -11.80 1.31
CA ALA A 42 -5.43 -12.18 1.67
C ALA A 42 -5.40 -12.85 3.05
N THR A 43 -4.79 -14.02 3.15
CA THR A 43 -4.70 -14.76 4.42
C THR A 43 -3.65 -14.20 5.38
N HIS A 44 -2.62 -13.56 4.85
CA HIS A 44 -1.50 -12.96 5.56
C HIS A 44 -1.27 -11.54 5.08
N SER A 45 -0.46 -10.80 5.83
CA SER A 45 -0.02 -9.46 5.45
C SER A 45 1.33 -9.51 4.75
N PHE A 46 1.47 -8.71 3.70
CA PHE A 46 2.61 -8.73 2.79
C PHE A 46 3.22 -7.35 2.62
N ILE A 47 4.50 -7.30 2.28
CA ILE A 47 5.24 -6.08 1.98
C ILE A 47 6.01 -6.27 0.68
N SER A 48 6.08 -5.23 -0.15
CA SER A 48 6.91 -5.28 -1.35
C SER A 48 8.39 -5.34 -0.99
N ASP A 49 9.16 -6.15 -1.74
CA ASP A 49 10.60 -6.27 -1.56
C ASP A 49 11.28 -4.89 -1.64
N LYS A 50 10.83 -4.05 -2.59
CA LYS A 50 11.33 -2.70 -2.79
C LYS A 50 11.07 -1.79 -1.59
N PHE A 51 9.86 -1.83 -1.04
CA PHE A 51 9.52 -1.00 0.12
C PHE A 51 10.20 -1.51 1.39
N GLY A 52 10.26 -2.83 1.59
CA GLY A 52 11.00 -3.44 2.70
C GLY A 52 12.46 -3.00 2.72
N ALA A 53 13.12 -2.99 1.56
CA ALA A 53 14.49 -2.48 1.43
C ALA A 53 14.59 -0.96 1.76
N ARG A 54 13.60 -0.15 1.35
CA ARG A 54 13.56 1.29 1.69
C ARG A 54 13.42 1.55 3.20
N LEU A 55 12.72 0.66 3.92
CA LEU A 55 12.60 0.79 5.37
C LEU A 55 13.94 0.59 6.08
N GLY A 56 14.87 -0.14 5.46
CA GLY A 56 16.13 -0.52 6.09
C GLY A 56 15.96 -1.53 7.24
N LEU A 57 14.81 -2.20 7.28
CA LEU A 57 14.53 -3.25 8.25
C LEU A 57 15.10 -4.57 7.78
N ASP A 58 15.70 -5.31 8.69
CA ASP A 58 16.24 -6.64 8.37
C ASP A 58 15.12 -7.61 8.00
N SER A 59 15.23 -8.19 6.82
CA SER A 59 14.40 -9.33 6.47
C SER A 59 15.00 -10.59 7.07
N ASN A 60 14.16 -11.34 7.76
CA ASN A 60 14.59 -12.54 8.47
C ASN A 60 14.18 -13.79 7.69
N PRO A 61 15.11 -14.70 7.38
CA PRO A 61 14.74 -15.94 6.74
C PRO A 61 13.89 -16.80 7.67
N THR A 62 12.82 -17.37 7.14
CA THR A 62 11.97 -18.32 7.88
C THR A 62 12.45 -19.75 7.67
N LYS A 63 12.43 -20.57 8.73
CA LYS A 63 12.78 -21.99 8.62
C LYS A 63 11.84 -22.78 7.71
N THR A 64 10.58 -22.36 7.68
CA THR A 64 9.52 -22.96 6.85
C THR A 64 9.06 -21.90 5.86
N PRO A 65 9.24 -22.09 4.55
CA PRO A 65 8.84 -21.13 3.55
C PRO A 65 7.31 -21.01 3.48
N TYR A 66 6.84 -19.86 3.04
CA TYR A 66 5.46 -19.62 2.67
C TYR A 66 5.27 -19.94 1.19
N LEU A 67 4.24 -20.73 0.87
CA LEU A 67 3.78 -20.94 -0.49
C LEU A 67 2.49 -20.14 -0.70
N ILE A 68 2.58 -19.04 -1.41
CA ILE A 68 1.50 -18.09 -1.58
C ILE A 68 0.84 -18.33 -2.93
N THR A 69 -0.47 -18.59 -2.91
CA THR A 69 -1.28 -18.67 -4.13
C THR A 69 -1.67 -17.26 -4.54
N THR A 70 -1.35 -16.89 -5.79
CA THR A 70 -1.64 -15.61 -6.41
C THR A 70 -2.46 -15.84 -7.69
N PRO A 71 -3.06 -14.81 -8.30
CA PRO A 71 -3.72 -14.95 -9.61
C PRO A 71 -2.78 -15.49 -10.70
N GLY A 72 -1.52 -15.09 -10.69
CA GLY A 72 -0.49 -15.53 -11.64
C GLY A 72 0.14 -16.88 -11.33
N GLY A 73 -0.30 -17.58 -10.25
CA GLY A 73 0.25 -18.88 -9.86
C GLY A 73 0.68 -18.95 -8.41
N LYS A 74 1.71 -19.76 -8.11
CA LYS A 74 2.23 -19.93 -6.76
C LYS A 74 3.62 -19.33 -6.64
N ILE A 75 3.82 -18.53 -5.63
CA ILE A 75 5.10 -17.88 -5.29
C ILE A 75 5.57 -18.41 -3.94
N ALA A 76 6.84 -18.76 -3.85
CA ALA A 76 7.46 -19.13 -2.57
C ALA A 76 8.23 -17.95 -2.00
N SER A 77 8.01 -17.64 -0.72
CA SER A 77 8.80 -16.67 0.02
C SER A 77 9.29 -17.29 1.33
N ASN A 78 10.55 -17.03 1.65
CA ASN A 78 11.14 -17.38 2.94
C ASN A 78 11.59 -16.15 3.73
N GLN A 79 11.21 -14.96 3.28
CA GLN A 79 11.59 -13.70 3.90
C GLN A 79 10.41 -13.08 4.64
N ILE A 80 10.65 -12.59 5.85
CA ILE A 80 9.66 -11.95 6.69
C ILE A 80 10.29 -10.76 7.44
N LEU A 81 9.62 -9.63 7.41
CA LEU A 81 9.95 -8.49 8.26
C LEU A 81 9.12 -8.60 9.54
N ARG A 82 9.79 -8.53 10.69
CA ARG A 82 9.15 -8.73 12.00
C ARG A 82 8.79 -7.42 12.66
N LEU A 83 7.60 -7.43 13.30
CA LEU A 83 7.15 -6.33 14.16
C LEU A 83 7.23 -4.95 13.49
N VAL A 84 6.92 -4.90 12.20
CA VAL A 84 6.91 -3.64 11.43
C VAL A 84 5.86 -2.70 12.02
N PRO A 85 6.24 -1.46 12.39
CA PRO A 85 5.31 -0.50 12.96
C PRO A 85 4.47 0.16 11.86
N ILE A 86 3.16 0.03 11.95
CA ILE A 86 2.18 0.61 11.02
C ILE A 86 1.31 1.59 11.79
N GLN A 87 1.24 2.84 11.32
CA GLN A 87 0.36 3.84 11.88
C GLN A 87 -1.03 3.75 11.24
N LEU A 88 -2.02 3.30 12.00
CA LEU A 88 -3.42 3.22 11.60
C LEU A 88 -4.25 4.23 12.38
N GLY A 89 -4.48 5.39 11.79
CA GLY A 89 -5.09 6.51 12.49
C GLY A 89 -4.26 6.94 13.71
N SER A 90 -4.87 6.97 14.89
CA SER A 90 -4.18 7.29 16.15
C SER A 90 -3.39 6.12 16.74
N LYS A 91 -3.46 4.92 16.12
CA LYS A 91 -2.85 3.70 16.70
C LYS A 91 -1.59 3.28 15.96
N LEU A 92 -0.59 2.86 16.74
CA LEU A 92 0.62 2.21 16.24
C LEU A 92 0.50 0.70 16.45
N ILE A 93 0.38 -0.04 15.35
CA ILE A 93 0.27 -1.50 15.35
C ILE A 93 1.59 -2.08 14.87
N LYS A 94 2.06 -3.14 15.53
CA LYS A 94 3.22 -3.91 15.09
C LYS A 94 2.78 -5.25 14.54
N THR A 95 3.18 -5.55 13.31
CA THR A 95 2.84 -6.82 12.64
C THR A 95 4.01 -7.38 11.86
N ASP A 96 3.95 -8.67 11.59
CA ASP A 96 4.90 -9.36 10.73
C ASP A 96 4.41 -9.27 9.28
N LEU A 97 5.30 -8.97 8.33
CA LEU A 97 4.99 -8.84 6.92
C LEU A 97 5.86 -9.79 6.09
N ILE A 98 5.22 -10.61 5.25
CA ILE A 98 5.91 -11.52 4.34
C ILE A 98 6.37 -10.72 3.13
N SER A 99 7.67 -10.81 2.79
CA SER A 99 8.24 -10.11 1.64
C SER A 99 7.86 -10.79 0.34
N LEU A 100 7.31 -10.02 -0.60
CA LEU A 100 6.92 -10.45 -1.95
C LEU A 100 7.25 -9.37 -2.98
N SER A 101 7.34 -9.78 -4.24
CA SER A 101 7.32 -8.83 -5.35
C SER A 101 5.89 -8.34 -5.56
N LEU A 102 5.64 -7.07 -5.18
CA LEU A 102 4.36 -6.36 -5.41
C LEU A 102 4.62 -5.17 -6.31
N GLU A 103 3.64 -4.84 -7.17
CA GLU A 103 3.75 -3.72 -8.10
C GLU A 103 2.62 -2.71 -7.88
N GLY A 104 2.99 -1.43 -7.80
CA GLY A 104 2.04 -0.33 -7.58
C GLY A 104 1.51 -0.20 -6.15
N MET A 105 1.87 -1.12 -5.25
CA MET A 105 1.52 -1.07 -3.83
C MET A 105 2.71 -1.48 -2.97
N ASP A 106 2.77 -0.91 -1.78
CA ASP A 106 3.88 -1.17 -0.84
C ASP A 106 3.54 -2.27 0.16
N VAL A 107 2.30 -2.30 0.66
CA VAL A 107 1.86 -3.26 1.68
C VAL A 107 0.43 -3.72 1.42
N ILE A 108 0.19 -5.01 1.69
CA ILE A 108 -1.15 -5.59 1.74
C ILE A 108 -1.41 -6.05 3.17
N LEU A 109 -2.47 -5.55 3.77
CA LEU A 109 -2.93 -5.95 5.09
C LEU A 109 -4.03 -7.01 4.95
N GLY A 110 -3.74 -8.21 5.41
CA GLY A 110 -4.60 -9.38 5.27
C GLY A 110 -5.37 -9.72 6.54
N MET A 111 -6.04 -10.87 6.48
CA MET A 111 -6.92 -11.38 7.55
C MET A 111 -6.19 -11.65 8.86
N ASP A 112 -4.90 -11.95 8.84
CA ASP A 112 -4.08 -12.13 10.04
C ASP A 112 -4.05 -10.88 10.93
N LEU A 113 -3.85 -9.71 10.33
CA LEU A 113 -3.90 -8.43 11.03
C LEU A 113 -5.34 -8.03 11.37
N MET A 114 -6.25 -8.15 10.39
CA MET A 114 -7.64 -7.73 10.54
C MET A 114 -8.33 -8.48 11.68
N THR A 115 -8.15 -9.80 11.75
CA THR A 115 -8.73 -10.62 12.82
C THR A 115 -8.13 -10.28 14.17
N LYS A 116 -6.80 -10.12 14.24
CA LYS A 116 -6.08 -9.82 15.49
C LYS A 116 -6.51 -8.48 16.09
N HIS A 117 -6.79 -7.49 15.27
CA HIS A 117 -7.12 -6.13 15.69
C HIS A 117 -8.60 -5.78 15.51
N ARG A 118 -9.47 -6.77 15.22
CA ARG A 118 -10.92 -6.60 15.03
C ARG A 118 -11.22 -5.47 14.06
N VAL A 119 -10.57 -5.52 12.88
CA VAL A 119 -10.75 -4.52 11.84
C VAL A 119 -12.08 -4.75 11.13
N LEU A 120 -12.89 -3.70 11.04
CA LEU A 120 -14.10 -3.65 10.23
C LEU A 120 -13.86 -2.73 9.04
N LEU A 121 -14.19 -3.20 7.85
CA LEU A 121 -14.09 -2.44 6.61
C LEU A 121 -15.49 -1.99 6.19
N ASP A 122 -15.76 -0.70 6.29
CA ASP A 122 -16.96 -0.09 5.71
C ASP A 122 -16.63 0.45 4.32
N ILE A 123 -16.98 -0.33 3.31
CA ILE A 123 -16.71 -0.01 1.91
C ILE A 123 -17.54 1.20 1.46
N SER A 124 -18.73 1.41 2.04
CA SER A 124 -19.64 2.48 1.63
C SER A 124 -19.13 3.85 2.02
N SER A 125 -18.52 3.97 3.18
CA SER A 125 -17.95 5.22 3.71
C SER A 125 -16.44 5.30 3.58
N LEU A 126 -15.79 4.29 2.98
CA LEU A 126 -14.33 4.13 2.92
C LEU A 126 -13.67 4.24 4.31
N ALA A 127 -14.38 3.75 5.33
CA ALA A 127 -13.94 3.80 6.72
C ALA A 127 -13.37 2.45 7.16
N ILE A 128 -12.34 2.53 7.99
CA ILE A 128 -11.70 1.38 8.62
C ILE A 128 -11.82 1.58 10.12
N GLU A 129 -12.64 0.76 10.77
CA GLU A 129 -12.72 0.74 12.22
C GLU A 129 -11.78 -0.31 12.79
N ILE A 130 -11.03 0.08 13.81
CA ILE A 130 -10.05 -0.79 14.44
C ILE A 130 -10.33 -0.82 15.93
N ASP A 131 -10.81 -1.95 16.43
CA ASP A 131 -11.05 -2.17 17.86
C ASP A 131 -9.94 -3.07 18.44
N SER A 132 -8.74 -2.51 18.57
CA SER A 132 -7.63 -3.25 19.15
C SER A 132 -7.88 -3.54 20.63
N PRO A 133 -7.80 -4.80 21.08
CA PRO A 133 -7.97 -5.17 22.49
C PRO A 133 -7.05 -4.42 23.46
N TYR A 134 -5.95 -3.89 22.94
CA TYR A 134 -4.89 -3.25 23.74
C TYR A 134 -4.92 -1.72 23.69
N GLN A 135 -5.59 -1.13 22.69
CA GLN A 135 -5.54 0.32 22.42
C GLN A 135 -6.91 0.98 22.23
N GLY A 136 -8.01 0.22 22.45
CA GLY A 136 -9.39 0.70 22.27
C GLY A 136 -9.79 0.86 20.79
N ALA A 137 -10.89 1.56 20.51
CA ALA A 137 -11.42 1.76 19.15
C ALA A 137 -10.84 3.03 18.48
N THR A 138 -10.68 3.01 17.16
CA THR A 138 -10.39 4.18 16.33
C THR A 138 -10.95 3.97 14.92
N THR A 139 -11.32 5.05 14.26
CA THR A 139 -11.77 5.03 12.87
C THR A 139 -10.77 5.78 12.01
N LEU A 140 -10.39 5.19 10.91
CA LEU A 140 -9.58 5.79 9.86
C LEU A 140 -10.46 5.92 8.61
N TYR A 141 -10.55 7.12 8.07
CA TYR A 141 -11.20 7.37 6.79
C TYR A 141 -10.13 7.38 5.69
N LEU A 142 -10.33 6.53 4.68
CA LEU A 142 -9.51 6.59 3.48
C LEU A 142 -10.04 7.70 2.59
N PRO A 143 -9.15 8.50 1.95
CA PRO A 143 -9.62 9.46 0.96
C PRO A 143 -10.35 8.69 -0.15
N PRO A 144 -11.45 9.26 -0.71
CA PRO A 144 -12.07 8.69 -1.90
C PRO A 144 -10.96 8.52 -2.95
N GLN A 145 -10.99 7.40 -3.65
CA GLN A 145 -10.07 7.12 -4.74
C GLN A 145 -10.37 8.00 -5.95
N GLU A 146 -10.20 9.29 -5.81
CA GLU A 146 -10.00 10.15 -6.95
C GLU A 146 -8.57 9.92 -7.41
N TYR A 147 -8.46 8.96 -8.32
CA TYR A 147 -7.30 8.77 -9.18
C TYR A 147 -5.96 8.66 -8.43
N ILE A 148 -5.53 7.44 -8.18
CA ILE A 148 -4.11 7.16 -8.33
C ILE A 148 -3.84 7.33 -9.83
N THR A 149 -3.89 8.56 -10.30
CA THR A 149 -3.35 8.90 -11.60
C THR A 149 -1.86 8.62 -11.52
N PRO A 150 -1.27 7.99 -12.55
CA PRO A 150 0.17 7.73 -12.61
C PRO A 150 1.04 9.00 -12.52
N CYS A 151 0.44 10.16 -12.39
CA CYS A 151 1.08 11.48 -12.36
C CYS A 151 1.90 11.78 -11.10
N THR A 152 1.85 10.95 -10.06
CA THR A 152 2.64 11.16 -8.84
C THR A 152 3.99 10.40 -8.85
N PHE A 153 4.40 9.86 -9.98
CA PHE A 153 5.81 9.56 -10.15
C PHE A 153 6.48 10.87 -10.55
N ALA A 154 7.03 11.57 -9.56
CA ALA A 154 8.04 12.59 -9.84
C ALA A 154 9.11 11.91 -10.70
N ILE A 155 9.07 12.14 -12.00
CA ILE A 155 10.15 11.78 -12.90
C ILE A 155 11.23 12.80 -12.58
N GLU A 156 12.10 12.45 -11.61
CA GLU A 156 13.26 13.26 -11.32
C GLU A 156 14.04 13.44 -12.62
N GLY A 157 14.09 14.65 -13.12
CA GLY A 157 14.97 15.03 -14.23
C GLY A 157 14.32 15.33 -15.57
N ILE A 158 13.00 15.24 -15.75
CA ILE A 158 12.35 15.71 -16.98
C ILE A 158 11.79 17.12 -16.72
N LYS A 159 12.31 18.12 -17.43
CA LYS A 159 11.68 19.44 -17.46
C LYS A 159 10.38 19.35 -18.23
N LEU A 160 9.35 20.07 -17.76
CA LEU A 160 8.05 20.15 -18.45
C LEU A 160 8.20 20.49 -19.95
N ASP A 161 9.19 21.32 -20.29
CA ASP A 161 9.52 21.73 -21.66
C ASP A 161 10.01 20.58 -22.55
N ASP A 162 10.41 19.45 -21.97
CA ASP A 162 10.91 18.28 -22.72
C ASP A 162 9.78 17.29 -23.09
N ILE A 163 8.53 17.58 -22.68
CA ILE A 163 7.36 16.76 -23.01
C ILE A 163 6.61 17.43 -24.18
N PRO A 164 6.62 16.83 -25.38
CA PRO A 164 6.06 17.48 -26.59
C PRO A 164 4.59 17.92 -26.48
N VAL A 165 3.78 17.22 -25.70
CA VAL A 165 2.34 17.53 -25.49
C VAL A 165 2.15 18.71 -24.55
N VAL A 166 3.10 18.98 -23.65
CA VAL A 166 3.00 20.08 -22.66
C VAL A 166 3.51 21.39 -23.25
N CYS A 167 4.41 21.34 -24.24
CA CYS A 167 4.93 22.52 -24.93
C CYS A 167 3.87 23.27 -25.76
N GLU A 168 2.85 22.54 -26.26
CA GLU A 168 1.82 23.12 -27.13
C GLU A 168 0.63 23.71 -26.35
N ASP A 169 0.38 23.21 -25.13
CA ASP A 169 -0.78 23.55 -24.30
C ASP A 169 -0.41 23.80 -22.83
N ALA A 170 0.71 24.44 -22.55
CA ALA A 170 1.20 24.70 -21.19
C ALA A 170 0.24 25.49 -20.31
N ASP A 171 -0.59 26.34 -20.90
CA ASP A 171 -1.61 27.15 -20.26
C ASP A 171 -2.80 26.34 -19.74
N VAL A 172 -3.10 25.21 -20.36
CA VAL A 172 -4.22 24.32 -19.94
C VAL A 172 -3.89 23.59 -18.64
N PHE A 173 -2.63 23.33 -18.35
CA PHE A 173 -2.20 22.61 -17.14
C PHE A 173 -2.06 23.51 -15.91
N LEU A 174 -1.93 24.83 -16.10
CA LEU A 174 -1.78 25.79 -15.01
C LEU A 174 -3.11 26.20 -14.36
N ASP A 175 -4.21 26.16 -15.14
CA ASP A 175 -5.52 26.63 -14.67
C ASP A 175 -6.47 25.52 -14.18
N ALA A 176 -6.16 24.25 -14.41
CA ALA A 176 -7.09 23.16 -14.19
C ALA A 176 -6.92 22.41 -12.85
N CYS A 177 -5.89 22.72 -12.05
CA CYS A 177 -5.66 22.02 -10.78
C CYS A 177 -5.21 22.97 -9.67
N PRO A 178 -6.16 23.69 -9.00
CA PRO A 178 -5.83 24.62 -7.91
C PRO A 178 -5.19 23.95 -6.69
N ASP A 179 -5.28 22.62 -6.58
CA ASP A 179 -4.73 21.82 -5.47
C ASP A 179 -3.54 20.93 -5.85
N CYS A 180 -2.95 21.13 -7.04
CA CYS A 180 -1.75 20.39 -7.41
C CYS A 180 -0.54 20.96 -6.66
N LEU A 181 -0.04 20.23 -5.68
CA LEU A 181 1.18 20.46 -4.88
C LEU A 181 2.47 20.68 -5.72
N LEU A 182 2.37 20.75 -7.04
CA LEU A 182 3.49 21.02 -7.95
C LEU A 182 4.00 22.47 -7.88
N ILE A 183 3.23 23.39 -7.29
CA ILE A 183 3.60 24.82 -7.24
C ILE A 183 4.62 25.11 -6.13
N GLU A 184 4.71 24.28 -5.08
CA GLU A 184 5.67 24.52 -3.99
C GLU A 184 7.10 24.00 -4.25
N ILE A 185 7.30 23.15 -5.27
CA ILE A 185 8.63 22.60 -5.58
C ILE A 185 9.43 23.50 -6.55
N LEU A 186 8.75 24.42 -7.24
CA LEU A 186 9.41 25.32 -8.21
C LEU A 186 9.81 26.69 -7.64
N SER A 187 9.64 26.93 -6.33
CA SER A 187 9.98 28.21 -5.68
C SER A 187 11.06 28.11 -4.60
N LEU A 188 11.93 27.07 -4.68
CA LEU A 188 13.17 27.00 -3.85
C LEU A 188 14.41 26.90 -4.73
#